data_7fd54e4468f74d419d0b41f052487950
#
_entry.id   7fd54e4468f74d419d0b41f052487950
#
_cell.length_a   1.000
_cell.length_b   1.000
_cell.length_c   1.000
_cell.angle_alpha   90.00
_cell.angle_beta   90.00
_cell.angle_gamma   90.00
#
_symmetry.space_group_name_H-M   'P 1'
#
loop_
_entity.id
_entity.type
_entity.pdbx_description
1 polymer ?
#
loop_
_entity_poly.entity_id
_entity_poly.type
_entity_poly.pdbx_seq_one_letter_code
_entity_poly.pdbx_strand_id
1 'polypeptide(L)' 'MIKAQYIAITDTGEYHTIYATDLEEAIKIFRHRNIHGKCKQLGTDLWIEI' A
#
# COMPACT_ATOMS: atom_id res chain seq x y z
N MET A 1 -1.40 -5.09 18.59
CA MET A 1 -2.14 -4.30 17.58
C MET A 1 -2.47 -5.15 16.39
N ILE A 2 -3.66 -4.99 15.84
CA ILE A 2 -4.08 -5.73 14.67
C ILE A 2 -3.55 -5.01 13.43
N LYS A 3 -2.88 -5.75 12.56
CA LYS A 3 -2.41 -5.22 11.29
C LYS A 3 -3.34 -5.66 10.17
N ALA A 4 -3.55 -4.77 9.21
CA ALA A 4 -4.29 -5.07 7.99
C ALA A 4 -3.32 -5.25 6.83
N GLN A 5 -3.77 -5.95 5.80
CA GLN A 5 -2.97 -6.13 4.60
C GLN A 5 -3.25 -4.98 3.62
N TYR A 6 -2.18 -4.43 3.07
CA TYR A 6 -2.26 -3.37 2.07
C TYR A 6 -1.57 -3.81 0.80
N ILE A 7 -2.12 -3.39 -0.33
CA ILE A 7 -1.58 -3.72 -1.64
C ILE A 7 -1.25 -2.44 -2.40
N ALA A 8 -0.15 -2.46 -3.12
CA ALA A 8 0.24 -1.37 -4.01
C ALA A 8 0.43 -1.88 -5.42
N ILE A 9 0.05 -1.08 -6.40
CA ILE A 9 0.33 -1.32 -7.81
C ILE A 9 1.24 -0.21 -8.28
N THR A 10 2.40 -0.58 -8.84
CA THR A 10 3.34 0.39 -9.39
C THR A 10 2.87 0.87 -10.77
N ASP A 11 3.49 1.95 -11.24
CA ASP A 11 3.22 2.48 -12.58
C ASP A 11 3.60 1.47 -13.68
N THR A 12 4.46 0.52 -13.36
CA THR A 12 4.87 -0.53 -14.30
C THR A 12 4.01 -1.78 -14.20
N GLY A 13 3.02 -1.79 -13.31
CA GLY A 13 2.09 -2.90 -13.17
C GLY A 13 2.50 -3.98 -12.18
N GLU A 14 3.51 -3.73 -11.35
CA GLU A 14 3.92 -4.68 -10.33
C GLU A 14 3.07 -4.55 -9.08
N TYR A 15 2.80 -5.68 -8.42
CA TYR A 15 2.03 -5.72 -7.18
C TYR A 15 2.95 -5.95 -6.00
N HIS A 16 2.70 -5.21 -4.91
CA HIS A 16 3.41 -5.38 -3.65
C HIS A 16 2.40 -5.43 -2.52
N THR A 17 2.59 -6.31 -1.56
CA THR A 17 1.71 -6.40 -0.39
C THR A 17 2.53 -6.28 0.89
N ILE A 18 1.93 -5.62 1.88
CA ILE A 18 2.54 -5.47 3.21
C ILE A 18 1.46 -5.55 4.27
N TYR A 19 1.87 -5.70 5.52
CA TYR A 19 1.00 -5.57 6.68
C TYR A 19 1.34 -4.28 7.40
N ALA A 20 0.32 -3.52 7.77
CA ALA A 20 0.48 -2.25 8.48
C ALA A 20 -0.71 -2.03 9.41
N THR A 21 -0.53 -1.15 10.40
CA THR A 21 -1.60 -0.86 11.36
C THR A 21 -2.65 0.07 10.79
N ASP A 22 -2.28 0.92 9.84
CA ASP A 22 -3.19 1.84 9.17
C ASP A 22 -2.63 2.23 7.80
N LEU A 23 -3.44 2.97 7.05
CA LEU A 23 -3.07 3.40 5.70
C LEU A 23 -1.83 4.30 5.70
N GLU A 24 -1.73 5.19 6.68
CA GLU A 24 -0.61 6.11 6.78
C GLU A 24 0.72 5.36 6.95
N GLU A 25 0.73 4.34 7.81
CA GLU A 25 1.90 3.49 7.97
C GLU A 25 2.23 2.75 6.68
N ALA A 26 1.20 2.23 5.99
CA ALA A 26 1.39 1.53 4.73
C ALA A 26 2.05 2.43 3.68
N ILE A 27 1.58 3.67 3.57
CA ILE A 27 2.15 4.65 2.65
C ILE A 27 3.61 4.91 2.96
N LYS A 28 3.95 5.07 4.23
CA LYS A 28 5.34 5.28 4.64
C LYS A 28 6.23 4.10 4.25
N ILE A 29 5.74 2.88 4.46
CA ILE A 29 6.50 1.67 4.11
C ILE A 29 6.74 1.61 2.61
N PHE A 30 5.69 1.82 1.80
CA PHE A 30 5.83 1.78 0.35
C PHE A 30 6.79 2.85 -0.15
N ARG A 31 6.69 4.08 0.36
CA ARG A 31 7.59 5.16 -0.03
C ARG A 31 9.04 4.86 0.35
N HIS A 32 9.26 4.28 1.52
CA HIS A 32 10.60 3.90 1.96
C HIS A 32 11.23 2.87 1.03
N ARG A 33 10.41 2.02 0.42
CA ARG A 33 10.87 1.01 -0.55
C ARG A 33 10.91 1.53 -1.98
N ASN A 34 10.70 2.83 -2.20
CA ASN A 34 10.64 3.44 -3.53
C ASN A 34 9.55 2.85 -4.41
N ILE A 35 8.44 2.47 -3.83
CA ILE A 35 7.29 1.98 -4.56
C ILE A 35 6.39 3.17 -4.87
N HIS A 36 6.19 3.45 -6.15
CA HIS A 36 5.37 4.55 -6.64
C HIS A 36 4.21 4.03 -7.47
N GLY A 37 3.05 4.59 -7.27
CA GLY A 37 1.85 4.18 -7.96
C GLY A 37 0.63 4.44 -7.09
N LYS A 38 -0.15 3.39 -6.82
CA LYS A 38 -1.36 3.47 -6.00
C LYS A 38 -1.36 2.37 -4.96
N CYS A 39 -1.95 2.66 -3.81
CA CYS A 39 -2.13 1.63 -2.79
C CYS A 39 -3.53 1.69 -2.19
N LYS A 40 -3.94 0.59 -1.61
CA LYS A 40 -5.21 0.50 -0.88
C LYS A 40 -5.13 -0.60 0.16
N GLN A 41 -6.05 -0.55 1.13
CA GLN A 41 -6.25 -1.67 2.03
C GLN A 41 -6.94 -2.81 1.27
N LEU A 42 -6.47 -4.02 1.43
CA LEU A 42 -7.09 -5.18 0.79
C LEU A 42 -8.53 -5.31 1.26
N GLY A 43 -9.44 -5.48 0.30
CA GLY A 43 -10.86 -5.56 0.58
C GLY A 43 -11.61 -4.23 0.44
N THR A 44 -10.91 -3.14 0.16
CA THR A 44 -11.53 -1.84 -0.13
C THR A 44 -11.33 -1.49 -1.59
N ASP A 45 -12.12 -0.54 -2.09
CA ASP A 45 -12.07 -0.14 -3.49
C ASP A 45 -11.41 1.23 -3.71
N LEU A 46 -10.92 1.86 -2.65
CA LEU A 46 -10.36 3.21 -2.74
C LEU A 46 -8.85 3.17 -2.89
N TRP A 47 -8.37 3.45 -4.09
CA TRP A 47 -6.96 3.59 -4.38
C TRP A 47 -6.46 4.99 -4.03
N ILE A 48 -5.28 5.07 -3.44
CA ILE A 48 -4.63 6.32 -3.05
C ILE A 48 -3.25 6.36 -3.69
N GLU A 49 -2.93 7.49 -4.30
CA GLU A 49 -1.61 7.66 -4.92
C GLU A 49 -0.52 7.77 -3.86
N ILE A 50 0.59 7.14 -4.13
CA ILE A 50 1.77 7.17 -3.27
C ILE A 50 3.02 7.56 -4.04
#